data_301c38463b06b2d78492c5c3376f8709
#
_entry.id   301c38463b06b2d78492c5c3376f8709
#
_cell.length_a   1.000
_cell.length_b   1.000
_cell.length_c   1.000
_cell.angle_alpha   90.00
_cell.angle_beta   90.00
_cell.angle_gamma   90.00
#
_symmetry.space_group_name_H-M   'P 1'
#
loop_
_entity.id
_entity.type
_entity.pdbx_description
1 polymer ?
#
loop_
_entity_poly.entity_id
_entity_poly.type
_entity_poly.pdbx_seq_one_letter_code
_entity_poly.pdbx_strand_id
1 'polypeptide(L)'
;ARARPEGVDAAVVANPPPGALGGLPRLRLIQSLWAGVERLLEDGTIPLHVPLARMVDPSMNLAMAETALWATLSLHRGFFAYGRQQRRGEWRQLPQRRADEIEVLVLGQGEMGRGAALAIARQGYRVSGWSRSPRANDDGVRSLSGGAALAEALPGCHVLINLLPLTAQTRGLLDARLFSALPAGAARVPCG
;
A
#
# COMPACT_ATOMS: atom_id res chain seq x y z
N ALA A 1 24.20 -28.50 2.54
CA ALA A 1 23.94 -29.51 1.49
C ALA A 1 23.14 -28.81 0.38
N ARG A 2 23.61 -28.84 -0.87
CA ARG A 2 22.83 -28.40 -2.00
C ARG A 2 21.72 -29.42 -2.26
N ALA A 3 20.45 -28.99 -2.24
CA ALA A 3 19.35 -29.87 -2.64
C ALA A 3 19.54 -30.27 -4.12
N ARG A 4 19.27 -31.54 -4.44
CA ARG A 4 19.25 -31.99 -5.83
C ARG A 4 17.96 -31.47 -6.48
N PRO A 5 18.00 -30.84 -7.67
CA PRO A 5 16.82 -30.30 -8.33
C PRO A 5 15.65 -31.27 -8.46
N GLU A 6 15.98 -32.55 -8.71
CA GLU A 6 14.99 -33.61 -8.90
C GLU A 6 14.24 -34.01 -7.63
N GLY A 7 14.70 -33.55 -6.45
CA GLY A 7 14.07 -33.86 -5.16
C GLY A 7 13.25 -32.73 -4.56
N VAL A 8 13.06 -31.61 -5.28
CA VAL A 8 12.35 -30.43 -4.75
C VAL A 8 10.87 -30.47 -5.13
N ASP A 9 10.01 -30.69 -4.14
CA ASP A 9 8.55 -30.67 -4.31
C ASP A 9 7.94 -29.31 -3.92
N ALA A 10 8.58 -28.54 -3.00
CA ALA A 10 8.14 -27.24 -2.60
C ALA A 10 9.33 -26.28 -2.44
N ALA A 11 9.15 -25.02 -2.82
CA ALA A 11 10.16 -23.97 -2.67
C ALA A 11 9.62 -22.86 -1.75
N VAL A 12 10.35 -22.58 -0.66
CA VAL A 12 10.11 -21.41 0.20
C VAL A 12 11.14 -20.35 -0.18
N VAL A 13 10.68 -19.17 -0.61
CA VAL A 13 11.55 -18.18 -1.27
C VAL A 13 11.34 -16.75 -0.74
N ALA A 14 12.42 -15.97 -0.77
CA ALA A 14 12.42 -14.54 -0.45
C ALA A 14 13.04 -13.78 -1.64
N ASN A 15 12.23 -13.44 -2.64
CA ASN A 15 12.63 -12.75 -3.87
C ASN A 15 13.89 -13.36 -4.52
N PRO A 16 13.86 -14.62 -4.94
CA PRO A 16 14.99 -15.24 -5.61
C PRO A 16 15.29 -14.53 -6.94
N PRO A 17 16.52 -14.64 -7.47
CA PRO A 17 16.82 -14.11 -8.78
C PRO A 17 15.96 -14.80 -9.87
N PRO A 18 15.65 -14.12 -10.98
CA PRO A 18 14.92 -14.73 -12.09
C PRO A 18 15.60 -16.02 -12.56
N GLY A 19 14.79 -17.01 -12.87
CA GLY A 19 15.26 -18.33 -13.30
C GLY A 19 15.64 -19.30 -12.19
N ALA A 20 15.70 -18.85 -10.92
CA ALA A 20 16.14 -19.71 -9.80
C ALA A 20 15.19 -20.90 -9.52
N LEU A 21 13.95 -20.81 -9.93
CA LEU A 21 12.92 -21.84 -9.79
C LEU A 21 12.69 -22.64 -11.10
N GLY A 22 13.37 -22.26 -12.16
CA GLY A 22 13.37 -22.99 -13.42
C GLY A 22 14.12 -24.32 -13.28
N GLY A 23 13.67 -25.34 -14.03
CA GLY A 23 14.34 -26.65 -14.04
C GLY A 23 14.11 -27.48 -12.78
N LEU A 24 13.06 -27.25 -12.02
CA LEU A 24 12.63 -28.06 -10.87
C LEU A 24 11.43 -28.95 -11.29
N PRO A 25 11.67 -30.17 -11.80
CA PRO A 25 10.63 -30.96 -12.47
C PRO A 25 9.52 -31.48 -11.54
N ARG A 26 9.77 -31.53 -10.24
CA ARG A 26 8.82 -31.98 -9.24
C ARG A 26 8.19 -30.84 -8.43
N LEU A 27 8.47 -29.59 -8.78
CA LEU A 27 7.94 -28.43 -8.03
C LEU A 27 6.41 -28.40 -8.11
N ARG A 28 5.76 -28.41 -6.95
CA ARG A 28 4.30 -28.46 -6.78
C ARG A 28 3.74 -27.24 -6.00
N LEU A 29 4.62 -26.48 -5.32
CA LEU A 29 4.23 -25.31 -4.54
C LEU A 29 5.40 -24.33 -4.46
N ILE A 30 5.10 -23.05 -4.64
CA ILE A 30 6.01 -21.96 -4.30
C ILE A 30 5.37 -21.16 -3.18
N GLN A 31 6.08 -21.03 -2.04
CA GLN A 31 5.69 -20.18 -0.92
C GLN A 31 6.62 -18.98 -0.87
N SER A 32 6.11 -17.79 -1.15
CA SER A 32 6.84 -16.54 -0.92
C SER A 32 6.79 -16.15 0.56
N LEU A 33 7.94 -15.74 1.10
CA LEU A 33 8.06 -15.12 2.43
C LEU A 33 7.72 -13.61 2.38
N TRP A 34 7.36 -13.09 1.20
CA TRP A 34 6.95 -11.71 1.01
C TRP A 34 5.46 -11.60 0.70
N ALA A 35 4.85 -10.50 1.10
CA ALA A 35 3.46 -10.19 0.74
C ALA A 35 3.33 -9.80 -0.74
N GLY A 36 4.33 -9.06 -1.28
CA GLY A 36 4.45 -8.76 -2.70
C GLY A 36 5.11 -9.92 -3.45
N VAL A 37 4.50 -10.34 -4.54
CA VAL A 37 4.98 -11.46 -5.39
C VAL A 37 5.14 -11.05 -6.85
N GLU A 38 5.16 -9.76 -7.13
CA GLU A 38 5.19 -9.20 -8.47
C GLU A 38 6.40 -9.72 -9.27
N ARG A 39 7.58 -9.75 -8.64
CA ARG A 39 8.81 -10.25 -9.27
C ARG A 39 8.75 -11.74 -9.61
N LEU A 40 8.03 -12.54 -8.81
CA LEU A 40 7.80 -13.95 -9.10
C LEU A 40 6.80 -14.13 -10.22
N LEU A 41 5.77 -13.29 -10.30
CA LEU A 41 4.79 -13.32 -11.38
C LEU A 41 5.36 -12.84 -12.72
N GLU A 42 6.37 -11.97 -12.70
CA GLU A 42 7.09 -11.51 -13.89
C GLU A 42 8.16 -12.51 -14.37
N ASP A 43 8.52 -13.52 -13.55
CA ASP A 43 9.50 -14.54 -13.94
C ASP A 43 8.87 -15.61 -14.84
N GLY A 44 9.06 -15.45 -16.14
CA GLY A 44 8.54 -16.39 -17.16
C GLY A 44 9.12 -17.81 -17.10
N THR A 45 10.08 -18.09 -16.22
CA THR A 45 10.64 -19.44 -16.03
C THR A 45 9.85 -20.25 -15.01
N ILE A 46 8.96 -19.63 -14.25
CA ILE A 46 8.09 -20.31 -13.27
C ILE A 46 6.96 -21.02 -14.03
N PRO A 47 6.80 -22.35 -13.83
CA PRO A 47 5.73 -23.07 -14.50
C PRO A 47 4.35 -22.58 -14.06
N LEU A 48 3.49 -22.20 -15.01
CA LEU A 48 2.16 -21.63 -14.74
C LEU A 48 1.21 -22.58 -13.97
N HIS A 49 1.48 -23.88 -13.99
CA HIS A 49 0.67 -24.87 -13.27
C HIS A 49 1.07 -25.02 -11.80
N VAL A 50 2.18 -24.42 -11.37
CA VAL A 50 2.64 -24.48 -9.99
C VAL A 50 2.00 -23.34 -9.18
N PRO A 51 1.20 -23.65 -8.16
CA PRO A 51 0.58 -22.64 -7.32
C PRO A 51 1.64 -21.81 -6.59
N LEU A 52 1.44 -20.49 -6.62
CA LEU A 52 2.24 -19.50 -5.89
C LEU A 52 1.43 -18.95 -4.73
N ALA A 53 1.84 -19.26 -3.52
CA ALA A 53 1.32 -18.69 -2.29
C ALA A 53 2.19 -17.52 -1.82
N ARG A 54 1.55 -16.47 -1.33
CA ARG A 54 2.24 -15.32 -0.73
C ARG A 54 2.07 -15.31 0.78
N MET A 55 2.93 -14.59 1.49
CA MET A 55 2.75 -14.37 2.92
C MET A 55 1.55 -13.45 3.18
N VAL A 56 0.72 -13.84 4.13
CA VAL A 56 -0.34 -13.02 4.73
C VAL A 56 -0.14 -13.13 6.23
N ASP A 57 0.32 -12.05 6.87
CA ASP A 57 0.63 -12.01 8.29
C ASP A 57 -0.13 -10.85 8.95
N PRO A 58 -0.97 -11.12 9.96
CA PRO A 58 -1.67 -10.08 10.72
C PRO A 58 -0.74 -9.04 11.34
N SER A 59 0.46 -9.44 11.80
CA SER A 59 1.45 -8.53 12.38
C SER A 59 1.98 -7.54 11.35
N MET A 60 2.18 -7.97 10.10
CA MET A 60 2.56 -7.10 8.99
C MET A 60 1.44 -6.09 8.66
N ASN A 61 0.18 -6.52 8.70
CA ASN A 61 -0.96 -5.64 8.48
C ASN A 61 -1.04 -4.57 9.58
N LEU A 62 -0.78 -4.93 10.84
CA LEU A 62 -0.72 -3.98 11.96
C LEU A 62 0.42 -2.98 11.79
N ALA A 63 1.64 -3.44 11.50
CA ALA A 63 2.80 -2.58 11.28
C ALA A 63 2.58 -1.58 10.13
N MET A 64 1.90 -2.02 9.05
CA MET A 64 1.53 -1.15 7.94
C MET A 64 0.47 -0.12 8.36
N ALA A 65 -0.52 -0.51 9.15
CA ALA A 65 -1.52 0.41 9.69
C ALA A 65 -0.89 1.48 10.60
N GLU A 66 0.06 1.09 11.47
CA GLU A 66 0.84 2.00 12.30
C GLU A 66 1.67 2.97 11.45
N THR A 67 2.34 2.49 10.41
CA THR A 67 3.13 3.31 9.49
C THR A 67 2.27 4.34 8.77
N ALA A 68 1.12 3.92 8.23
CA ALA A 68 0.19 4.80 7.53
C ALA A 68 -0.41 5.85 8.49
N LEU A 69 -0.76 5.45 9.69
CA LEU A 69 -1.25 6.36 10.74
C LEU A 69 -0.18 7.36 11.17
N TRP A 70 1.04 6.89 11.43
CA TRP A 70 2.17 7.77 11.77
C TRP A 70 2.42 8.81 10.68
N ALA A 71 2.44 8.39 9.42
CA ALA A 71 2.64 9.30 8.30
C ALA A 71 1.53 10.35 8.21
N THR A 72 0.26 9.93 8.35
CA THR A 72 -0.91 10.81 8.34
C THR A 72 -0.83 11.84 9.46
N LEU A 73 -0.57 11.42 10.69
CA LEU A 73 -0.41 12.30 11.86
C LEU A 73 0.76 13.26 11.66
N SER A 74 1.92 12.78 11.21
CA SER A 74 3.12 13.58 11.03
C SER A 74 2.94 14.69 9.98
N LEU A 75 2.25 14.37 8.88
CA LEU A 75 1.93 15.32 7.81
C LEU A 75 0.88 16.34 8.30
N HIS A 76 -0.21 15.87 8.87
CA HIS A 76 -1.30 16.72 9.35
C HIS A 76 -0.84 17.68 10.44
N ARG A 77 -0.09 17.19 11.43
CA ARG A 77 0.38 18.00 12.58
C ARG A 77 1.65 18.79 12.28
N GLY A 78 2.20 18.68 11.08
CA GLY A 78 3.34 19.47 10.65
C GLY A 78 4.67 19.09 11.31
N PHE A 79 4.84 17.83 11.77
CA PHE A 79 6.05 17.40 12.49
C PHE A 79 7.31 17.60 11.67
N PHE A 80 7.24 17.40 10.34
CA PHE A 80 8.38 17.66 9.45
C PHE A 80 8.74 19.16 9.38
N ALA A 81 7.74 20.03 9.41
CA ALA A 81 7.97 21.48 9.43
C ALA A 81 8.54 21.93 10.78
N TYR A 82 7.97 21.45 11.89
CA TYR A 82 8.50 21.72 13.22
C TYR A 82 9.93 21.20 13.40
N GLY A 83 10.24 20.00 12.89
CA GLY A 83 11.60 19.47 12.91
C GLY A 83 12.60 20.35 12.13
N ARG A 84 12.18 20.98 11.03
CA ARG A 84 13.02 21.96 10.31
C ARG A 84 13.19 23.27 11.13
N GLN A 85 12.12 23.78 11.73
CA GLN A 85 12.17 24.97 12.60
C GLN A 85 13.08 24.73 13.80
N GLN A 86 12.95 23.58 14.47
CA GLN A 86 13.79 23.23 15.61
C GLN A 86 15.28 23.26 15.27
N ARG A 87 15.68 22.74 14.11
CA ARG A 87 17.09 22.78 13.66
C ARG A 87 17.60 24.19 13.38
N ARG A 88 16.69 25.15 13.17
CA ARG A 88 17.02 26.57 12.93
C ARG A 88 16.86 27.44 14.18
N GLY A 89 16.47 26.86 15.32
CA GLY A 89 16.12 27.60 16.52
C GLY A 89 14.89 28.51 16.36
N GLU A 90 14.01 28.22 15.38
CA GLU A 90 12.81 28.99 15.10
C GLU A 90 11.64 28.48 15.94
N TRP A 91 10.93 29.39 16.64
CA TRP A 91 9.67 29.09 17.28
C TRP A 91 8.53 29.81 16.56
N ARG A 92 7.82 29.06 15.67
CA ARG A 92 6.67 29.57 14.94
C ARG A 92 5.54 28.55 14.94
N GLN A 93 4.42 28.92 15.51
CA GLN A 93 3.23 28.07 15.52
C GLN A 93 2.62 27.97 14.14
N LEU A 94 2.30 26.75 13.70
CA LEU A 94 1.62 26.47 12.45
C LEU A 94 0.10 26.38 12.68
N PRO A 95 -0.73 26.84 11.74
CA PRO A 95 -2.18 26.63 11.80
C PRO A 95 -2.50 25.14 11.96
N GLN A 96 -3.40 24.84 12.88
CA GLN A 96 -3.85 23.47 13.13
C GLN A 96 -5.29 23.31 12.67
N ARG A 97 -5.53 22.23 11.91
CA ARG A 97 -6.88 21.80 11.51
C ARG A 97 -7.33 20.65 12.40
N ARG A 98 -8.63 20.43 12.49
CA ARG A 98 -9.20 19.26 13.16
C ARG A 98 -9.06 18.03 12.28
N ALA A 99 -9.07 16.82 12.85
CA ALA A 99 -8.96 15.58 12.08
C ALA A 99 -10.16 15.41 11.10
N ASP A 100 -11.35 15.80 11.54
CA ASP A 100 -12.58 15.74 10.73
C ASP A 100 -12.65 16.76 9.58
N GLU A 101 -11.64 17.63 9.44
CA GLU A 101 -11.46 18.53 8.30
C GLU A 101 -10.44 18.00 7.28
N ILE A 102 -9.83 16.83 7.55
CA ILE A 102 -8.80 16.23 6.71
C ILE A 102 -9.38 15.02 6.00
N GLU A 103 -9.35 15.06 4.68
CA GLU A 103 -9.74 13.94 3.80
C GLU A 103 -8.52 13.07 3.50
N VAL A 104 -8.59 11.81 3.86
CA VAL A 104 -7.56 10.80 3.58
C VAL A 104 -8.10 9.80 2.57
N LEU A 105 -7.38 9.60 1.48
CA LEU A 105 -7.72 8.62 0.46
C LEU A 105 -6.70 7.48 0.48
N VAL A 106 -7.17 6.26 0.76
CA VAL A 106 -6.35 5.05 0.76
C VAL A 106 -6.63 4.26 -0.51
N LEU A 107 -5.63 4.15 -1.38
CA LEU A 107 -5.69 3.33 -2.58
C LEU A 107 -5.30 1.89 -2.26
N GLY A 108 -6.17 0.95 -2.58
CA GLY A 108 -6.02 -0.46 -2.24
C GLY A 108 -6.75 -0.81 -0.95
N GLN A 109 -7.81 -1.60 -1.06
CA GLN A 109 -8.63 -2.05 0.06
C GLN A 109 -8.48 -3.57 0.29
N GLY A 110 -7.25 -4.09 0.12
CA GLY A 110 -6.83 -5.40 0.61
C GLY A 110 -6.64 -5.38 2.13
N GLU A 111 -6.09 -6.45 2.70
CA GLU A 111 -5.87 -6.59 4.15
C GLU A 111 -5.13 -5.38 4.76
N MET A 112 -3.99 -5.00 4.17
CA MET A 112 -3.18 -3.88 4.66
C MET A 112 -3.89 -2.53 4.51
N GLY A 113 -4.47 -2.27 3.33
CA GLY A 113 -5.10 -0.97 3.06
C GLY A 113 -6.37 -0.75 3.88
N ARG A 114 -7.16 -1.79 4.08
CA ARG A 114 -8.34 -1.74 4.97
C ARG A 114 -7.91 -1.50 6.41
N GLY A 115 -6.91 -2.23 6.91
CA GLY A 115 -6.36 -2.03 8.25
C GLY A 115 -5.85 -0.60 8.48
N ALA A 116 -5.11 -0.05 7.52
CA ALA A 116 -4.63 1.33 7.55
C ALA A 116 -5.78 2.35 7.54
N ALA A 117 -6.77 2.18 6.65
CA ALA A 117 -7.93 3.05 6.55
C ALA A 117 -8.72 3.10 7.87
N LEU A 118 -8.99 1.95 8.47
CA LEU A 118 -9.70 1.84 9.75
C LEU A 118 -8.91 2.47 10.91
N ALA A 119 -7.59 2.25 10.96
CA ALA A 119 -6.74 2.85 12.00
C ALA A 119 -6.76 4.38 11.94
N ILE A 120 -6.76 4.95 10.74
CA ILE A 120 -6.83 6.40 10.51
C ILE A 120 -8.23 6.92 10.83
N ALA A 121 -9.29 6.25 10.40
CA ALA A 121 -10.67 6.65 10.66
C ALA A 121 -10.99 6.73 12.16
N ARG A 122 -10.45 5.80 12.96
CA ARG A 122 -10.59 5.80 14.44
C ARG A 122 -9.99 7.04 15.11
N GLN A 123 -9.10 7.77 14.42
CA GLN A 123 -8.57 9.05 14.91
C GLN A 123 -9.46 10.25 14.54
N GLY A 124 -10.62 10.01 13.95
CA GLY A 124 -11.58 11.05 13.56
C GLY A 124 -11.33 11.69 12.20
N TYR A 125 -10.42 11.16 11.38
CA TYR A 125 -10.24 11.60 9.98
C TYR A 125 -11.40 11.16 9.10
N ARG A 126 -11.69 11.92 8.05
CA ARG A 126 -12.57 11.50 6.98
C ARG A 126 -11.79 10.59 6.03
N VAL A 127 -12.14 9.32 5.99
CA VAL A 127 -11.38 8.34 5.21
C VAL A 127 -12.23 7.75 4.11
N SER A 128 -11.68 7.79 2.89
CA SER A 128 -12.19 7.05 1.74
C SER A 128 -11.19 5.96 1.35
N GLY A 129 -11.71 4.75 1.14
CA GLY A 129 -10.93 3.62 0.67
C GLY A 129 -11.30 3.30 -0.78
N TRP A 130 -10.34 3.37 -1.69
CA TRP A 130 -10.57 3.06 -3.10
C TRP A 130 -10.10 1.65 -3.45
N SER A 131 -10.92 0.94 -4.22
CA SER A 131 -10.59 -0.33 -4.83
C SER A 131 -11.14 -0.43 -6.24
N ARG A 132 -10.58 -1.34 -7.04
CA ARG A 132 -11.06 -1.56 -8.42
C ARG A 132 -12.50 -2.05 -8.45
N SER A 133 -12.83 -2.98 -7.57
CA SER A 133 -14.18 -3.56 -7.46
C SER A 133 -14.93 -2.95 -6.29
N PRO A 134 -16.25 -2.80 -6.37
CA PRO A 134 -17.06 -2.30 -5.27
C PRO A 134 -16.88 -3.13 -3.98
N ARG A 135 -16.89 -2.44 -2.85
CA ARG A 135 -16.92 -3.04 -1.51
C ARG A 135 -17.96 -2.34 -0.66
N ALA A 136 -18.46 -2.99 0.36
CA ALA A 136 -19.29 -2.35 1.36
C ALA A 136 -18.51 -1.26 2.10
N ASN A 137 -19.21 -0.24 2.59
CA ASN A 137 -18.63 0.69 3.55
C ASN A 137 -18.25 -0.07 4.82
N ASP A 138 -17.20 0.39 5.48
CA ASP A 138 -16.72 -0.18 6.73
C ASP A 138 -16.68 0.94 7.80
N ASP A 139 -16.58 0.60 9.07
CA ASP A 139 -16.64 1.51 10.22
C ASP A 139 -15.84 2.81 10.04
N GLY A 140 -16.53 3.87 9.63
CA GLY A 140 -15.94 5.19 9.38
C GLY A 140 -15.12 5.32 8.09
N VAL A 141 -15.11 4.31 7.20
CA VAL A 141 -14.44 4.35 5.90
C VAL A 141 -15.45 4.31 4.76
N ARG A 142 -15.49 5.37 3.94
CA ARG A 142 -16.30 5.42 2.73
C ARG A 142 -15.66 4.58 1.62
N SER A 143 -16.38 3.62 1.06
CA SER A 143 -15.90 2.80 -0.04
C SER A 143 -16.10 3.49 -1.39
N LEU A 144 -15.03 3.55 -2.19
CA LEU A 144 -15.02 4.09 -3.55
C LEU A 144 -14.55 3.01 -4.52
N SER A 145 -15.11 3.01 -5.74
CA SER A 145 -14.65 2.06 -6.77
C SER A 145 -14.72 2.64 -8.17
N GLY A 146 -13.80 2.16 -9.02
CA GLY A 146 -13.71 2.58 -10.41
C GLY A 146 -13.04 3.94 -10.62
N GLY A 147 -12.76 4.26 -11.89
CA GLY A 147 -12.00 5.46 -12.25
C GLY A 147 -12.76 6.78 -12.00
N ALA A 148 -14.06 6.78 -12.22
CA ALA A 148 -14.88 7.99 -12.02
C ALA A 148 -14.91 8.43 -10.55
N ALA A 149 -15.14 7.47 -9.61
CA ALA A 149 -15.15 7.76 -8.18
C ALA A 149 -13.77 8.19 -7.67
N LEU A 150 -12.68 7.62 -8.24
CA LEU A 150 -11.33 8.08 -7.94
C LEU A 150 -11.14 9.53 -8.38
N ALA A 151 -11.49 9.86 -9.62
CA ALA A 151 -11.31 11.20 -10.16
C ALA A 151 -12.12 12.26 -9.37
N GLU A 152 -13.31 11.90 -8.89
CA GLU A 152 -14.15 12.76 -8.06
C GLU A 152 -13.55 13.01 -6.66
N ALA A 153 -12.87 12.02 -6.09
CA ALA A 153 -12.30 12.10 -4.74
C ALA A 153 -10.98 12.89 -4.68
N LEU A 154 -10.20 12.90 -5.76
CA LEU A 154 -8.86 13.50 -5.78
C LEU A 154 -8.83 15.00 -5.44
N PRO A 155 -9.73 15.87 -5.96
CA PRO A 155 -9.69 17.30 -5.67
C PRO A 155 -9.89 17.67 -4.19
N GLY A 156 -10.53 16.80 -3.41
CA GLY A 156 -10.70 16.98 -1.96
C GLY A 156 -9.64 16.28 -1.10
N CYS A 157 -8.74 15.52 -1.69
CA CYS A 157 -7.82 14.66 -0.95
C CYS A 157 -6.64 15.46 -0.35
N HIS A 158 -6.51 15.43 0.97
CA HIS A 158 -5.40 16.07 1.69
C HIS A 158 -4.21 15.11 1.88
N VAL A 159 -4.48 13.82 2.07
CA VAL A 159 -3.46 12.78 2.23
C VAL A 159 -3.82 11.58 1.37
N LEU A 160 -2.97 11.26 0.40
CA LEU A 160 -3.10 10.10 -0.47
C LEU A 160 -2.14 9.01 0.00
N ILE A 161 -2.68 7.85 0.36
CA ILE A 161 -1.90 6.68 0.78
C ILE A 161 -2.04 5.61 -0.29
N ASN A 162 -0.90 5.12 -0.80
CA ASN A 162 -0.90 4.05 -1.79
C ASN A 162 -0.51 2.72 -1.16
N LEU A 163 -1.43 1.77 -1.21
CA LEU A 163 -1.27 0.36 -0.79
C LEU A 163 -1.73 -0.61 -1.88
N LEU A 164 -1.67 -0.15 -3.13
CA LEU A 164 -1.95 -1.00 -4.29
C LEU A 164 -0.76 -1.91 -4.57
N PRO A 165 -0.99 -3.19 -4.88
CA PRO A 165 0.05 -4.04 -5.43
C PRO A 165 0.44 -3.55 -6.84
N LEU A 166 1.70 -3.72 -7.24
CA LEU A 166 2.14 -3.41 -8.58
C LEU A 166 1.74 -4.54 -9.53
N THR A 167 0.68 -4.32 -10.29
CA THR A 167 0.17 -5.26 -11.30
C THR A 167 0.07 -4.57 -12.66
N ALA A 168 -0.19 -5.33 -13.72
CA ALA A 168 -0.43 -4.75 -15.05
C ALA A 168 -1.56 -3.71 -15.03
N GLN A 169 -2.58 -3.86 -14.17
CA GLN A 169 -3.71 -2.94 -14.06
C GLN A 169 -3.44 -1.73 -13.16
N THR A 170 -2.46 -1.79 -12.26
CA THR A 170 -2.13 -0.68 -11.35
C THR A 170 -0.86 0.04 -11.76
N ARG A 171 -0.07 -0.55 -12.65
CA ARG A 171 1.12 0.08 -13.24
C ARG A 171 0.73 1.37 -13.94
N GLY A 172 1.34 2.49 -13.55
CA GLY A 172 1.06 3.81 -14.11
C GLY A 172 -0.23 4.47 -13.62
N LEU A 173 -0.98 3.88 -12.69
CA LEU A 173 -2.16 4.52 -12.10
C LEU A 173 -1.80 5.84 -11.39
N LEU A 174 -0.66 5.85 -10.70
CA LEU A 174 -0.12 7.03 -10.03
C LEU A 174 0.75 7.84 -11.00
N ASP A 175 0.13 8.45 -11.98
CA ASP A 175 0.77 9.26 -13.01
C ASP A 175 0.69 10.77 -12.72
N ALA A 176 1.28 11.58 -13.61
CA ALA A 176 1.26 13.02 -13.50
C ALA A 176 -0.16 13.61 -13.53
N ARG A 177 -1.09 12.97 -14.26
CA ARG A 177 -2.49 13.40 -14.36
C ARG A 177 -3.21 13.20 -13.03
N LEU A 178 -3.03 12.04 -12.39
CA LEU A 178 -3.60 11.79 -11.06
C LEU A 178 -3.04 12.79 -10.04
N PHE A 179 -1.73 13.02 -10.06
CA PHE A 179 -1.11 13.96 -9.12
C PHE A 179 -1.51 15.42 -9.34
N SER A 180 -1.76 15.84 -10.58
CA SER A 180 -2.25 17.20 -10.88
C SER A 180 -3.72 17.41 -10.49
N ALA A 181 -4.49 16.36 -10.29
CA ALA A 181 -5.85 16.43 -9.77
C ALA A 181 -5.92 16.62 -8.24
N LEU A 182 -4.81 16.41 -7.53
CA LEU A 182 -4.74 16.66 -6.08
C LEU A 182 -4.65 18.17 -5.79
N PRO A 183 -5.20 18.65 -4.67
CA PRO A 183 -5.05 20.04 -4.27
C PRO A 183 -3.58 20.38 -3.96
N ALA A 184 -3.22 21.66 -4.12
CA ALA A 184 -1.92 22.15 -3.75
C ALA A 184 -1.62 21.85 -2.26
N GLY A 185 -0.47 21.27 -1.97
CA GLY A 185 -0.09 20.86 -0.62
C GLY A 185 -0.59 19.48 -0.17
N ALA A 186 -1.32 18.76 -1.00
CA ALA A 186 -1.69 17.38 -0.70
C ALA A 186 -0.45 16.51 -0.49
N ALA A 187 -0.46 15.73 0.59
CA ALA A 187 0.61 14.82 0.93
C ALA A 187 0.42 13.45 0.27
N ARG A 188 1.53 12.80 -0.07
CA ARG A 188 1.56 11.47 -0.70
C ARG A 188 2.42 10.52 0.12
N VAL A 189 1.86 9.37 0.45
CA VAL A 189 2.49 8.33 1.28
C VAL A 189 2.57 7.04 0.47
N PRO A 190 3.71 6.71 -0.14
CA PRO A 190 3.91 5.44 -0.81
C PRO A 190 4.21 4.36 0.24
N CYS A 191 3.36 3.36 0.34
CA CYS A 191 3.51 2.21 1.25
C CYS A 191 3.48 0.86 0.51
N GLY A 192 3.39 0.88 -0.81
CA GLY A 192 3.35 -0.31 -1.67
C GLY A 192 4.13 -0.13 -2.95
#